data_b64b9bb8c09b7c75f82916520362d567
#
_entry.id   b64b9bb8c09b7c75f82916520362d567
#
_cell.length_a   1.000
_cell.length_b   1.000
_cell.length_c   1.000
_cell.angle_alpha   90.00
_cell.angle_beta   90.00
_cell.angle_gamma   90.00
#
_symmetry.space_group_name_H-M   'P 1'
#
loop_
_entity.id
_entity.type
_entity.pdbx_description
1 polymer ?
#
loop_
_entity_poly.entity_id
_entity_poly.type
_entity_poly.pdbx_seq_one_letter_code
_entity_poly.pdbx_strand_id
1 'polypeptide(L)' 'MNAYDYYGEARALAEALKNAGFPAYGSEISGAMDEGETGTEIFMMMRARLANLLADGKLPPDLIARLRALHGRLNDALT' A
#
# COMPACT_ATOMS: atom_id res chain seq x y z
N MET A 1 -10.17 -21.69 3.87
CA MET A 1 -10.08 -20.32 4.36
C MET A 1 -8.93 -19.59 3.69
N ASN A 2 -9.18 -18.41 3.20
CA ASN A 2 -8.16 -17.65 2.49
C ASN A 2 -7.57 -16.58 3.36
N ALA A 3 -6.25 -16.56 3.47
CA ALA A 3 -5.57 -15.46 4.10
C ALA A 3 -5.66 -14.23 3.19
N TYR A 4 -5.69 -13.06 3.79
CA TYR A 4 -5.65 -11.82 3.02
C TYR A 4 -4.31 -11.71 2.29
N ASP A 5 -4.34 -11.41 1.01
CA ASP A 5 -3.12 -11.32 0.19
C ASP A 5 -2.57 -9.90 0.19
N TYR A 6 -1.80 -9.58 1.21
CA TYR A 6 -1.21 -8.23 1.36
C TYR A 6 -0.36 -7.84 0.17
N TYR A 7 0.51 -8.73 -0.27
CA TYR A 7 1.43 -8.41 -1.37
C TYR A 7 0.71 -8.31 -2.71
N GLY A 8 -0.26 -9.18 -2.94
CA GLY A 8 -1.06 -9.12 -4.15
C GLY A 8 -1.85 -7.83 -4.25
N GLU A 9 -2.48 -7.41 -3.14
CA GLU A 9 -3.23 -6.15 -3.14
C GLU A 9 -2.30 -4.96 -3.27
N ALA A 10 -1.12 -5.00 -2.63
CA ALA A 10 -0.15 -3.93 -2.75
C ALA A 10 0.32 -3.77 -4.19
N ARG A 11 0.62 -4.89 -4.87
CA ARG A 11 1.03 -4.84 -6.28
C ARG A 11 -0.10 -4.33 -7.17
N ALA A 12 -1.32 -4.76 -6.92
CA ALA A 12 -2.47 -4.29 -7.69
C ALA A 12 -2.69 -2.79 -7.51
N LEU A 13 -2.54 -2.29 -6.27
CA LEU A 13 -2.67 -0.86 -5.99
C LEU A 13 -1.55 -0.06 -6.64
N ALA A 14 -0.31 -0.57 -6.61
CA ALA A 14 0.80 0.10 -7.26
C ALA A 14 0.54 0.26 -8.76
N GLU A 15 0.03 -0.79 -9.39
CA GLU A 15 -0.31 -0.75 -10.81
C GLU A 15 -1.48 0.20 -11.10
N ALA A 16 -2.51 0.17 -10.25
CA ALA A 16 -3.67 1.05 -10.39
C ALA A 16 -3.26 2.52 -10.26
N LEU A 17 -2.37 2.84 -9.34
CA LEU A 17 -1.85 4.20 -9.17
C LEU A 17 -1.07 4.65 -10.40
N LYS A 18 -0.22 3.78 -10.93
CA LYS A 18 0.54 4.07 -12.15
C LYS A 18 -0.41 4.36 -13.30
N ASN A 19 -1.43 3.53 -13.49
CA ASN A 19 -2.38 3.68 -14.58
C ASN A 19 -3.26 4.93 -14.42
N ALA A 20 -3.46 5.38 -13.18
CA ALA A 20 -4.24 6.59 -12.90
C ALA A 20 -3.42 7.87 -13.02
N GLY A 21 -2.13 7.78 -13.35
CA GLY A 21 -1.27 8.95 -13.52
C GLY A 21 -0.47 9.31 -12.27
N PHE A 22 -0.32 8.37 -11.33
CA PHE A 22 0.44 8.57 -10.10
C PHE A 22 1.58 7.54 -9.98
N PRO A 23 2.51 7.50 -10.97
CA PRO A 23 3.55 6.47 -10.96
C PRO A 23 4.49 6.55 -9.76
N ALA A 24 4.76 7.76 -9.26
CA ALA A 24 5.61 7.92 -8.09
C ALA A 24 4.99 7.28 -6.85
N TYR A 25 3.66 7.37 -6.71
CA TYR A 25 2.96 6.76 -5.60
C TYR A 25 2.98 5.23 -5.71
N GLY A 26 2.82 4.71 -6.93
CA GLY A 26 2.95 3.27 -7.16
C GLY A 26 4.34 2.78 -6.78
N SER A 27 5.37 3.55 -7.11
CA SER A 27 6.76 3.20 -6.78
C SER A 27 7.00 3.20 -5.27
N GLU A 28 6.32 4.05 -4.51
CA GLU A 28 6.42 4.04 -3.05
C GLU A 28 5.97 2.72 -2.48
N ILE A 29 4.86 2.17 -2.98
CA ILE A 29 4.34 0.89 -2.51
C ILE A 29 5.28 -0.25 -2.93
N SER A 30 5.67 -0.28 -4.20
CA SER A 30 6.58 -1.32 -4.71
C SER A 30 7.92 -1.28 -4.00
N GLY A 31 8.42 -0.07 -3.72
CA GLY A 31 9.69 0.12 -3.03
C GLY A 31 9.70 -0.49 -1.63
N ALA A 32 8.56 -0.39 -0.92
CA ALA A 32 8.47 -0.99 0.41
C ALA A 32 8.67 -2.50 0.35
N MET A 33 8.15 -3.16 -0.68
CA MET A 33 8.33 -4.60 -0.86
C MET A 33 9.75 -4.97 -1.22
N ASP A 34 10.46 -4.10 -1.94
CA ASP A 34 11.83 -4.36 -2.38
C ASP A 34 12.86 -4.04 -1.30
N GLU A 35 12.59 -3.03 -0.46
CA GLU A 35 13.58 -2.53 0.50
C GLU A 35 13.54 -3.23 1.84
N GLY A 36 12.36 -3.75 2.24
CA GLY A 36 12.25 -4.48 3.50
C GLY A 36 12.90 -5.84 3.41
N GLU A 37 13.60 -6.24 4.47
CA GLU A 37 14.30 -7.53 4.51
C GLU A 37 13.45 -8.65 5.11
N THR A 38 12.51 -8.30 5.97
CA THR A 38 11.60 -9.27 6.58
C THR A 38 10.16 -8.87 6.31
N GLY A 39 9.23 -9.80 6.51
CA GLY A 39 7.81 -9.51 6.35
C GLY A 39 7.35 -8.39 7.27
N THR A 40 7.82 -8.38 8.51
CA THR A 40 7.47 -7.32 9.46
C THR A 40 7.98 -5.96 8.99
N GLU A 41 9.23 -5.91 8.52
CA GLU A 41 9.78 -4.66 8.00
C GLU A 41 9.03 -4.16 6.79
N ILE A 42 8.69 -5.07 5.86
CA ILE A 42 7.91 -4.70 4.68
C ILE A 42 6.56 -4.11 5.09
N PHE A 43 5.87 -4.74 6.05
CA PHE A 43 4.58 -4.26 6.54
C PHE A 43 4.69 -2.89 7.19
N MET A 44 5.73 -2.68 8.01
CA MET A 44 5.95 -1.40 8.68
C MET A 44 6.23 -0.29 7.70
N MET A 45 7.11 -0.55 6.72
CA MET A 45 7.44 0.43 5.69
C MET A 45 6.23 0.75 4.83
N MET A 46 5.49 -0.28 4.44
CA MET A 46 4.30 -0.10 3.60
C MET A 46 3.24 0.70 4.35
N ARG A 47 2.99 0.38 5.62
CA ARG A 47 2.03 1.12 6.44
C ARG A 47 2.36 2.61 6.49
N ALA A 48 3.63 2.93 6.71
CA ALA A 48 4.09 4.32 6.77
C ALA A 48 3.89 5.04 5.43
N ARG A 49 4.23 4.37 4.33
CA ARG A 49 4.10 4.96 3.00
C ARG A 49 2.64 5.14 2.60
N LEU A 50 1.78 4.18 2.94
CA LEU A 50 0.35 4.32 2.69
C LEU A 50 -0.25 5.49 3.47
N ALA A 51 0.17 5.68 4.71
CA ALA A 51 -0.28 6.81 5.51
C ALA A 51 0.10 8.14 4.83
N ASN A 52 1.30 8.23 4.28
CA ASN A 52 1.75 9.42 3.57
C ASN A 52 0.91 9.67 2.31
N LEU A 53 0.62 8.62 1.54
CA LEU A 53 -0.21 8.74 0.35
C LEU A 53 -1.63 9.19 0.69
N LEU A 54 -2.19 8.64 1.77
CA LEU A 54 -3.53 9.00 2.21
C LEU A 54 -3.63 10.44 2.69
N ALA A 55 -2.54 11.01 3.17
CA ALA A 55 -2.51 12.40 3.62
C ALA A 55 -2.54 13.40 2.47
N ASP A 56 -2.21 12.98 1.25
CA ASP A 56 -2.11 13.88 0.10
C ASP A 56 -3.47 14.44 -0.35
N GLY A 57 -4.51 13.64 -0.32
CA GLY A 57 -5.85 14.09 -0.67
C GLY A 57 -6.12 14.33 -2.15
N LYS A 58 -5.18 14.04 -3.03
CA LYS A 58 -5.31 14.28 -4.47
C LYS A 58 -5.78 13.05 -5.24
N LEU A 59 -5.85 11.91 -4.59
CA LEU A 59 -6.13 10.65 -5.25
C LEU A 59 -7.62 10.46 -5.49
N PRO A 60 -8.00 9.70 -6.53
CA PRO A 60 -9.40 9.35 -6.75
C PRO A 60 -9.99 8.61 -5.56
N PRO A 61 -11.28 8.83 -5.25
CA PRO A 61 -11.91 8.23 -4.06
C PRO A 61 -11.85 6.70 -4.01
N ASP A 62 -11.95 6.02 -5.15
CA ASP A 62 -11.88 4.56 -5.20
C ASP A 62 -10.49 4.05 -4.80
N LEU A 63 -9.44 4.75 -5.23
CA LEU A 63 -8.07 4.39 -4.83
C LEU A 63 -7.83 4.70 -3.37
N ILE A 64 -8.36 5.84 -2.87
CA ILE A 64 -8.26 6.17 -1.45
C ILE A 64 -8.90 5.07 -0.61
N ALA A 65 -10.07 4.59 -0.99
CA ALA A 65 -10.76 3.52 -0.26
C ALA A 65 -9.93 2.25 -0.21
N ARG A 66 -9.31 1.86 -1.33
CA ARG A 66 -8.47 0.67 -1.38
C ARG A 66 -7.18 0.83 -0.56
N LEU A 67 -6.56 2.00 -0.65
CA LEU A 67 -5.35 2.28 0.14
C LEU A 67 -5.65 2.26 1.63
N ARG A 68 -6.80 2.83 2.02
CA ARG A 68 -7.21 2.85 3.41
C ARG A 68 -7.51 1.45 3.92
N ALA A 69 -8.13 0.60 3.10
CA ALA A 69 -8.40 -0.78 3.46
C ALA A 69 -7.11 -1.57 3.68
N LEU A 70 -6.13 -1.42 2.78
CA LEU A 70 -4.84 -2.09 2.94
C LEU A 70 -4.11 -1.58 4.18
N HIS A 71 -4.11 -0.26 4.39
CA HIS A 71 -3.50 0.34 5.58
C HIS A 71 -4.10 -0.24 6.86
N GLY A 72 -5.42 -0.35 6.93
CA GLY A 72 -6.09 -0.93 8.08
C GLY A 72 -5.70 -2.37 8.32
N ARG A 73 -5.61 -3.17 7.26
CA ARG A 73 -5.18 -4.57 7.35
C ARG A 73 -3.75 -4.69 7.86
N LEU A 74 -2.85 -3.83 7.36
CA LEU A 74 -1.47 -3.82 7.82
C LEU A 74 -1.37 -3.42 9.29
N ASN A 75 -2.13 -2.41 9.67
CA ASN A 75 -2.14 -1.95 11.06
C ASN A 75 -2.61 -3.07 11.99
N ASP A 76 -3.66 -3.79 11.62
CA ASP A 76 -4.16 -4.92 12.40
C ASP A 76 -3.12 -6.03 12.51
N ALA A 77 -2.40 -6.31 11.43
CA ALA A 77 -1.37 -7.35 11.43
C ALA A 77 -0.17 -6.98 12.31
N LEU A 78 0.09 -5.69 12.49
CA LEU A 78 1.25 -5.21 13.24
C LEU A 78 0.93 -4.93 14.72
N THR A 79 -0.33 -4.99 15.09
CA THR A 79 -0.75 -4.86 16.48
C THR A 79 -1.17 -6.21 17.04
#